data_5a05d293d49c6ad6048c1afff529b5a5
#
_entry.id   5a05d293d49c6ad6048c1afff529b5a5
#
_cell.length_a   1.000
_cell.length_b   1.000
_cell.length_c   1.000
_cell.angle_alpha   90.00
_cell.angle_beta   90.00
_cell.angle_gamma   90.00
#
_symmetry.space_group_name_H-M   'P 1'
#
loop_
_entity.id
_entity.type
_entity.pdbx_description
1 polymer ?
#
loop_
_entity_poly.entity_id
_entity_poly.type
_entity_poly.pdbx_seq_one_letter_code
_entity_poly.pdbx_strand_id
1 'polypeptide(L)'
;MTIKKVCLTKADCALDLGDGSERGLYVNQDYILQKLKTVHRGVSLMYTYYPNDKQWPTRASKIVSDKPAKGAWDYPYEDYFPYRGGREGLLDDEPFNFMNDIRKHGQDVVLTLTIDPFLKEKDIIQIAKDLRPYGRVLLRINHECTGDWFCYTKRASYQQIADFFVMCCNVMHKHAPNVKMILCAGLYMEDTGKLEMEDIFLKAHKAADIWSGDNYLSLNWGWPYVVAKKGGKSFASYDNAKIYERFKKSVYRLREITGQNKPMVLSELNADGDVNGPYGQAEKIRDFMERLEADPEKWLDAFTLYQFRDDGRLGLEITDPNNSDVGIEQPALKTYKEFLHKPFFNKKFTKAQKIELPVKLRWSNSEDAEGIEIDVSVKKDPHFAELYFTKDLLDQNLMIEFGGWWFYKAPGVKCIDLMSWFFENKIPSPQKIKLRIFAPPADGKNHPIKRGLSDLSVKGKDLCELPDGDWMNNYYAQIKSLPEIRLEYKPVEL
;
A
#
# COMPACT_ATOMS: atom_id res chain seq x y z
N MET A 1 3.72 -8.62 -35.20
CA MET A 1 3.12 -8.61 -33.85
C MET A 1 2.36 -7.30 -33.72
N THR A 2 1.09 -7.32 -33.31
CA THR A 2 0.28 -6.08 -33.15
C THR A 2 0.48 -5.53 -31.76
N ILE A 3 0.92 -4.27 -31.67
CA ILE A 3 1.10 -3.56 -30.41
C ILE A 3 -0.18 -2.78 -30.11
N LYS A 4 -0.63 -2.81 -28.88
CA LYS A 4 -1.78 -2.06 -28.41
C LYS A 4 -1.40 -1.23 -27.19
N LYS A 5 -1.90 -0.01 -27.09
CA LYS A 5 -1.85 0.80 -25.87
C LYS A 5 -2.91 0.27 -24.90
N VAL A 6 -2.55 0.14 -23.65
CA VAL A 6 -3.43 -0.26 -22.56
C VAL A 6 -3.19 0.62 -21.35
N CYS A 7 -4.23 0.91 -20.56
CA CYS A 7 -4.11 1.64 -19.32
C CYS A 7 -4.57 0.77 -18.15
N LEU A 8 -3.95 0.95 -17.00
CA LEU A 8 -4.45 0.44 -15.73
C LEU A 8 -5.47 1.43 -15.15
N THR A 9 -6.55 0.89 -14.62
CA THR A 9 -7.56 1.65 -13.86
C THR A 9 -7.76 1.04 -12.49
N LYS A 10 -8.48 1.73 -11.62
CA LYS A 10 -8.71 1.27 -10.25
C LYS A 10 -9.51 -0.03 -10.18
N ALA A 11 -9.27 -0.80 -9.12
CA ALA A 11 -10.13 -1.89 -8.69
C ALA A 11 -11.48 -1.38 -8.14
N ASP A 12 -12.44 -2.25 -7.95
CA ASP A 12 -13.69 -1.90 -7.25
C ASP A 12 -13.43 -1.69 -5.75
N CYS A 13 -12.59 -2.56 -5.15
CA CYS A 13 -12.02 -2.38 -3.84
C CYS A 13 -10.54 -2.78 -3.89
N ALA A 14 -9.62 -1.86 -3.69
CA ALA A 14 -8.21 -2.18 -3.76
C ALA A 14 -7.73 -2.93 -2.52
N LEU A 15 -6.77 -3.84 -2.70
CA LEU A 15 -6.06 -4.46 -1.59
C LEU A 15 -4.72 -3.78 -1.40
N ASP A 16 -4.45 -3.39 -0.17
CA ASP A 16 -3.16 -2.92 0.29
C ASP A 16 -2.58 -3.92 1.29
N LEU A 17 -1.30 -3.83 1.51
CA LEU A 17 -0.60 -4.70 2.43
C LEU A 17 0.14 -3.87 3.47
N GLY A 18 -0.06 -4.18 4.73
CA GLY A 18 0.71 -3.63 5.81
C GLY A 18 2.11 -4.22 5.80
N ASP A 19 3.09 -3.34 5.86
CA ASP A 19 4.48 -3.67 6.03
C ASP A 19 4.91 -3.08 7.38
N GLY A 20 4.53 -3.77 8.42
CA GLY A 20 4.72 -3.29 9.78
C GLY A 20 6.17 -3.39 10.26
N SER A 21 6.35 -3.26 11.57
CA SER A 21 7.65 -3.27 12.22
C SER A 21 8.37 -4.62 12.17
N GLU A 22 7.66 -5.70 11.86
CA GLU A 22 8.17 -7.09 11.95
C GLU A 22 8.68 -7.68 10.62
N ARG A 23 8.73 -6.88 9.56
CA ARG A 23 9.03 -7.40 8.21
C ARG A 23 10.41 -8.02 8.03
N GLY A 24 11.41 -7.60 8.80
CA GLY A 24 12.80 -8.01 8.58
C GLY A 24 13.46 -7.35 7.36
N LEU A 25 14.78 -7.38 7.30
CA LEU A 25 15.57 -6.65 6.29
C LEU A 25 15.43 -7.18 4.86
N TYR A 26 15.16 -8.46 4.67
CA TYR A 26 15.08 -9.07 3.34
C TYR A 26 13.67 -9.08 2.74
N VAL A 27 12.65 -8.71 3.49
CA VAL A 27 11.29 -8.55 2.97
C VAL A 27 11.18 -7.21 2.26
N ASN A 28 11.33 -7.25 0.95
CA ASN A 28 11.18 -6.11 0.05
C ASN A 28 10.05 -6.36 -0.95
N GLN A 29 9.79 -5.42 -1.85
CA GLN A 29 8.70 -5.55 -2.80
C GLN A 29 8.94 -6.65 -3.85
N ASP A 30 10.20 -6.98 -4.18
CA ASP A 30 10.52 -8.14 -5.02
C ASP A 30 10.09 -9.45 -4.35
N TYR A 31 10.41 -9.61 -3.08
CA TYR A 31 10.03 -10.80 -2.31
C TYR A 31 8.51 -10.96 -2.25
N ILE A 32 7.81 -9.89 -1.90
CA ILE A 32 6.35 -9.87 -1.81
C ILE A 32 5.72 -10.19 -3.17
N LEU A 33 6.22 -9.60 -4.25
CA LEU A 33 5.76 -9.85 -5.61
C LEU A 33 5.95 -11.30 -6.04
N GLN A 34 7.12 -11.90 -5.70
CA GLN A 34 7.38 -13.32 -5.97
C GLN A 34 6.40 -14.24 -5.24
N LYS A 35 5.96 -13.89 -4.04
CA LYS A 35 4.96 -14.65 -3.29
C LYS A 35 3.55 -14.47 -3.84
N LEU A 36 3.15 -13.25 -4.08
CA LEU A 36 1.76 -12.92 -4.48
C LEU A 36 1.50 -13.09 -5.98
N LYS A 37 2.54 -13.01 -6.83
CA LYS A 37 2.46 -13.08 -8.30
C LYS A 37 1.64 -11.95 -8.95
N THR A 38 1.20 -10.99 -8.19
CA THR A 38 0.50 -9.81 -8.69
C THR A 38 0.78 -8.59 -7.81
N VAL A 39 0.51 -7.40 -8.35
CA VAL A 39 0.80 -6.12 -7.71
C VAL A 39 -0.44 -5.67 -6.94
N HIS A 40 -0.38 -5.64 -5.63
CA HIS A 40 -1.37 -4.95 -4.80
C HIS A 40 -1.25 -3.43 -4.98
N ARG A 41 -2.30 -2.67 -4.60
CA ARG A 41 -2.33 -1.23 -4.88
C ARG A 41 -1.24 -0.48 -4.14
N GLY A 42 -1.13 -0.67 -2.83
CA GLY A 42 -0.24 0.10 -1.97
C GLY A 42 0.37 -0.71 -0.84
N VAL A 43 1.43 -0.16 -0.27
CA VAL A 43 2.11 -0.70 0.89
C VAL A 43 2.04 0.32 2.02
N SER A 44 1.58 -0.14 3.19
CA SER A 44 1.46 0.67 4.39
C SER A 44 2.73 0.59 5.23
N LEU A 45 3.33 1.73 5.48
CA LEU A 45 4.50 1.94 6.34
C LEU A 45 4.10 2.74 7.58
N MET A 46 4.65 2.41 8.75
CA MET A 46 4.33 3.08 10.00
C MET A 46 5.58 3.64 10.66
N TYR A 47 5.58 4.96 10.88
CA TYR A 47 6.71 5.69 11.45
C TYR A 47 6.24 6.70 12.50
N THR A 48 7.15 7.11 13.36
CA THR A 48 6.89 8.10 14.41
C THR A 48 7.74 9.35 14.23
N TYR A 49 7.23 10.54 14.61
CA TYR A 49 7.96 11.80 14.50
C TYR A 49 7.68 12.76 15.66
N TYR A 50 8.60 12.77 16.63
CA TYR A 50 8.51 13.59 17.85
C TYR A 50 9.78 14.42 18.08
N PRO A 51 10.17 15.29 17.15
CA PRO A 51 11.45 15.99 17.16
C PRO A 51 11.62 16.98 18.33
N ASN A 52 10.58 17.24 19.11
CA ASN A 52 10.62 18.05 20.32
C ASN A 52 11.03 17.26 21.55
N ASP A 53 10.98 15.93 21.50
CA ASP A 53 11.33 15.09 22.64
C ASP A 53 12.84 14.94 22.82
N LYS A 54 13.27 14.95 24.07
CA LYS A 54 14.70 14.81 24.43
C LYS A 54 15.28 13.45 24.02
N GLN A 55 14.44 12.42 23.89
CA GLN A 55 14.86 11.07 23.52
C GLN A 55 14.77 10.81 22.02
N TRP A 56 14.27 11.77 21.25
CA TRP A 56 14.24 11.67 19.79
C TRP A 56 15.65 11.64 19.20
N PRO A 57 15.97 10.82 18.22
CA PRO A 57 15.12 9.87 17.49
C PRO A 57 15.20 8.43 17.99
N THR A 58 15.61 8.21 19.22
CA THR A 58 15.74 6.86 19.78
C THR A 58 14.39 6.17 19.78
N ARG A 59 14.33 4.97 19.19
CA ARG A 59 13.15 4.14 19.23
C ARG A 59 12.79 3.81 20.67
N ALA A 60 11.57 4.07 21.04
CA ALA A 60 11.11 3.90 22.42
C ALA A 60 10.53 2.51 22.69
N SER A 61 10.70 1.55 21.77
CA SER A 61 10.17 0.20 21.95
C SER A 61 10.75 -0.48 23.18
N LYS A 62 9.90 -0.67 24.14
CA LYS A 62 10.11 -1.59 25.25
C LYS A 62 8.83 -2.39 25.51
N ILE A 63 8.09 -2.71 24.46
CA ILE A 63 6.92 -3.60 24.56
C ILE A 63 7.27 -4.85 25.36
N VAL A 64 8.52 -5.28 25.28
CA VAL A 64 9.09 -6.42 25.98
C VAL A 64 9.78 -5.96 27.27
N SER A 65 9.20 -5.06 28.04
CA SER A 65 9.70 -4.79 29.40
C SER A 65 9.12 -5.81 30.37
N ASP A 66 9.86 -6.14 31.41
CA ASP A 66 9.46 -7.08 32.48
C ASP A 66 8.19 -6.65 33.23
N LYS A 67 7.59 -5.53 32.87
CA LYS A 67 6.35 -5.03 33.43
C LYS A 67 5.29 -4.97 32.34
N PRO A 68 4.13 -5.63 32.58
CA PRO A 68 3.01 -5.50 31.66
C PRO A 68 2.67 -4.01 31.48
N ALA A 69 2.61 -3.58 30.23
CA ALA A 69 2.15 -2.25 29.90
C ALA A 69 0.75 -2.05 30.50
N LYS A 70 0.57 -1.07 31.34
CA LYS A 70 -0.74 -0.67 31.83
C LYS A 70 -1.42 0.16 30.77
N GLY A 71 -2.05 -0.52 29.80
CA GLY A 71 -2.56 0.19 28.64
C GLY A 71 -1.40 0.73 27.79
N ALA A 72 -1.70 1.39 26.68
CA ALA A 72 -0.73 1.93 25.78
C ALA A 72 0.55 2.42 26.48
N TRP A 73 1.61 2.03 25.94
CA TRP A 73 2.94 2.57 25.82
C TRP A 73 3.29 3.68 26.85
N ASP A 74 3.94 3.31 27.95
CA ASP A 74 4.52 4.25 28.92
C ASP A 74 5.78 4.96 28.37
N TYR A 75 5.83 5.15 27.05
CA TYR A 75 6.95 5.74 26.33
C TYR A 75 6.64 7.17 25.89
N PRO A 76 7.68 7.98 25.63
CA PRO A 76 7.48 9.34 25.15
C PRO A 76 6.83 9.39 23.77
N TYR A 77 6.93 8.34 22.95
CA TYR A 77 6.32 8.18 21.64
C TYR A 77 6.14 6.69 21.28
N GLU A 78 5.44 6.40 20.20
CA GLU A 78 5.10 5.06 19.73
C GLU A 78 6.33 4.24 19.36
N ASP A 79 6.18 2.92 19.34
CA ASP A 79 7.22 1.94 19.04
C ASP A 79 7.47 1.73 17.55
N TYR A 80 7.20 2.70 16.73
CA TYR A 80 7.54 2.67 15.32
C TYR A 80 8.95 3.24 15.08
N PHE A 81 9.54 2.89 13.93
CA PHE A 81 10.80 3.50 13.52
C PHE A 81 10.66 5.01 13.36
N PRO A 82 11.71 5.77 13.67
CA PRO A 82 11.66 7.21 13.54
C PRO A 82 11.67 7.65 12.08
N TYR A 83 10.76 8.58 11.73
CA TYR A 83 10.82 9.33 10.48
C TYR A 83 11.97 10.34 10.54
N ARG A 84 13.03 10.10 9.76
CA ARG A 84 14.27 10.88 9.80
C ARG A 84 14.30 12.05 8.80
N GLY A 85 13.23 12.31 8.08
CA GLY A 85 13.01 13.53 7.30
C GLY A 85 12.70 14.75 8.18
N GLY A 86 11.92 15.67 7.65
CA GLY A 86 11.53 16.86 8.39
C GLY A 86 12.72 17.71 8.81
N ARG A 87 12.91 17.97 10.11
CA ARG A 87 14.01 18.80 10.63
C ARG A 87 15.38 18.17 10.44
N GLU A 88 15.47 16.84 10.37
CA GLU A 88 16.75 16.16 10.23
C GLU A 88 17.20 16.10 8.76
N GLY A 89 16.25 16.04 7.82
CA GLY A 89 16.53 16.05 6.38
C GLY A 89 17.26 14.81 5.86
N LEU A 90 17.21 13.68 6.57
CA LEU A 90 17.84 12.43 6.18
C LEU A 90 16.94 11.66 5.22
N LEU A 91 17.06 11.94 3.92
CA LEU A 91 16.17 11.42 2.87
C LEU A 91 16.68 10.14 2.20
N ASP A 92 17.82 9.61 2.62
CA ASP A 92 18.43 8.38 2.10
C ASP A 92 18.23 7.18 3.06
N ASP A 93 17.54 7.40 4.18
CA ASP A 93 17.25 6.41 5.21
C ASP A 93 15.77 6.04 5.22
N GLU A 94 15.31 5.35 6.25
CA GLU A 94 13.89 5.05 6.47
C GLU A 94 13.06 6.33 6.71
N PRO A 95 11.85 6.41 6.14
CA PRO A 95 11.14 5.46 5.28
C PRO A 95 11.46 5.59 3.78
N PHE A 96 12.34 6.49 3.37
CA PHE A 96 12.49 6.94 1.98
C PHE A 96 13.05 5.86 1.05
N ASN A 97 13.95 5.01 1.54
CA ASN A 97 14.45 3.84 0.80
C ASN A 97 13.32 2.84 0.49
N PHE A 98 12.41 2.60 1.44
CA PHE A 98 11.24 1.74 1.22
C PHE A 98 10.19 2.38 0.32
N MET A 99 9.97 3.68 0.45
CA MET A 99 9.10 4.43 -0.46
C MET A 99 9.61 4.36 -1.90
N ASN A 100 10.92 4.42 -2.10
CA ASN A 100 11.55 4.22 -3.41
C ASN A 100 11.29 2.81 -3.95
N ASP A 101 11.45 1.78 -3.11
CA ASP A 101 11.22 0.40 -3.52
C ASP A 101 9.75 0.14 -3.90
N ILE A 102 8.80 0.65 -3.11
CA ILE A 102 7.37 0.61 -3.41
C ILE A 102 7.07 1.23 -4.76
N ARG A 103 7.61 2.42 -5.03
CA ARG A 103 7.36 3.14 -6.29
C ARG A 103 7.99 2.46 -7.50
N LYS A 104 9.19 1.86 -7.37
CA LYS A 104 9.82 1.07 -8.44
C LYS A 104 8.92 -0.07 -8.92
N HIS A 105 8.16 -0.66 -8.00
CA HIS A 105 7.23 -1.75 -8.29
C HIS A 105 5.83 -1.29 -8.70
N GLY A 106 5.66 0.00 -8.98
CA GLY A 106 4.39 0.55 -9.47
C GLY A 106 3.27 0.55 -8.44
N GLN A 107 3.61 0.68 -7.17
CA GLN A 107 2.68 0.71 -6.06
C GLN A 107 2.61 2.11 -5.45
N ASP A 108 1.54 2.38 -4.71
CA ASP A 108 1.38 3.60 -3.93
C ASP A 108 1.99 3.45 -2.55
N VAL A 109 2.51 4.55 -2.03
CA VAL A 109 2.95 4.63 -0.64
C VAL A 109 1.76 4.97 0.25
N VAL A 110 1.48 4.14 1.24
CA VAL A 110 0.54 4.46 2.34
C VAL A 110 1.40 4.70 3.58
N LEU A 111 1.57 5.95 3.98
CA LEU A 111 2.44 6.33 5.08
C LEU A 111 1.63 6.71 6.30
N THR A 112 1.81 6.01 7.40
CA THR A 112 1.33 6.42 8.71
C THR A 112 2.43 7.14 9.47
N LEU A 113 2.14 8.34 9.93
CA LEU A 113 2.99 9.09 10.84
C LEU A 113 2.26 9.38 12.14
N THR A 114 2.72 8.77 13.23
CA THR A 114 2.34 9.20 14.58
C THR A 114 3.27 10.35 14.98
N ILE A 115 2.70 11.53 15.09
CA ILE A 115 3.53 12.74 15.25
C ILE A 115 3.04 13.62 16.39
N ASP A 116 3.96 14.42 16.92
CA ASP A 116 3.67 15.39 17.96
C ASP A 116 2.60 16.40 17.50
N PRO A 117 1.41 16.45 18.13
CA PRO A 117 0.34 17.35 17.73
C PRO A 117 0.66 18.83 17.99
N PHE A 118 1.79 19.16 18.58
CA PHE A 118 2.26 20.52 18.83
C PHE A 118 3.30 21.01 17.82
N LEU A 119 3.56 20.23 16.76
CA LEU A 119 4.38 20.68 15.63
C LEU A 119 3.74 21.90 14.95
N LYS A 120 4.58 22.75 14.40
CA LYS A 120 4.14 23.97 13.74
C LYS A 120 3.99 23.76 12.22
N GLU A 121 3.24 24.64 11.58
CA GLU A 121 3.04 24.61 10.13
C GLU A 121 4.37 24.45 9.35
N LYS A 122 5.43 25.13 9.75
CA LYS A 122 6.76 25.01 9.13
C LYS A 122 7.33 23.59 9.14
N ASP A 123 7.05 22.82 10.19
CA ASP A 123 7.52 21.44 10.31
C ASP A 123 6.74 20.53 9.34
N ILE A 124 5.44 20.78 9.20
CA ILE A 124 4.58 20.05 8.27
C ILE A 124 4.90 20.42 6.81
N ILE A 125 5.24 21.70 6.54
CA ILE A 125 5.73 22.12 5.20
C ILE A 125 7.01 21.34 4.83
N GLN A 126 7.90 21.10 5.79
CA GLN A 126 9.10 20.31 5.51
C GLN A 126 8.74 18.86 5.18
N ILE A 127 7.88 18.22 5.96
CA ILE A 127 7.38 16.87 5.66
C ILE A 127 6.71 16.85 4.27
N ALA A 128 5.91 17.85 3.93
CA ALA A 128 5.27 17.95 2.61
C ALA A 128 6.32 17.97 1.48
N LYS A 129 7.41 18.73 1.66
CA LYS A 129 8.52 18.77 0.68
C LYS A 129 9.22 17.43 0.54
N ASP A 130 9.43 16.72 1.66
CA ASP A 130 10.06 15.40 1.65
C ASP A 130 9.21 14.36 0.88
N LEU A 131 7.87 14.41 1.02
CA LEU A 131 6.95 13.45 0.40
C LEU A 131 6.64 13.76 -1.07
N ARG A 132 6.90 14.97 -1.53
CA ARG A 132 6.58 15.44 -2.88
C ARG A 132 7.12 14.54 -4.02
N PRO A 133 8.35 13.99 -3.94
CA PRO A 133 8.93 13.20 -5.04
C PRO A 133 8.32 11.81 -5.23
N TYR A 134 7.52 11.28 -4.29
CA TYR A 134 7.19 9.86 -4.21
C TYR A 134 5.85 9.48 -4.87
N GLY A 135 5.34 10.27 -5.80
CA GLY A 135 4.09 9.97 -6.46
C GLY A 135 2.90 10.10 -5.53
N ARG A 136 1.85 9.31 -5.76
CA ARG A 136 0.71 9.32 -4.86
C ARG A 136 1.11 8.72 -3.51
N VAL A 137 1.09 9.57 -2.49
CA VAL A 137 1.27 9.18 -1.10
C VAL A 137 -0.07 9.32 -0.39
N LEU A 138 -0.55 8.26 0.23
CA LEU A 138 -1.70 8.26 1.11
C LEU A 138 -1.18 8.44 2.53
N LEU A 139 -1.36 9.64 3.11
CA LEU A 139 -0.77 9.99 4.39
C LEU A 139 -1.80 9.93 5.51
N ARG A 140 -1.58 9.03 6.45
CA ARG A 140 -2.38 8.82 7.66
C ARG A 140 -1.65 9.43 8.86
N ILE A 141 -2.11 10.58 9.35
CA ILE A 141 -1.51 11.24 10.52
C ILE A 141 -2.30 10.87 11.76
N ASN A 142 -1.59 10.42 12.81
CA ASN A 142 -2.17 10.13 14.11
C ASN A 142 -3.39 9.23 14.02
N HIS A 143 -3.20 8.00 13.52
CA HIS A 143 -4.27 7.02 13.31
C HIS A 143 -4.97 6.63 14.62
N GLU A 144 -6.22 6.18 14.50
CA GLU A 144 -7.07 5.85 15.65
C GLU A 144 -7.21 7.00 16.66
N CYS A 145 -7.29 8.23 16.14
CA CYS A 145 -7.16 9.46 16.90
C CYS A 145 -8.30 9.74 17.90
N THR A 146 -9.32 8.89 17.96
CA THR A 146 -10.38 8.92 18.99
C THR A 146 -10.13 7.90 20.12
N GLY A 147 -9.02 7.18 20.07
CA GLY A 147 -8.54 6.31 21.15
C GLY A 147 -7.76 7.08 22.22
N ASP A 148 -7.41 6.40 23.31
CA ASP A 148 -6.64 6.96 24.41
C ASP A 148 -5.31 6.24 24.68
N TRP A 149 -4.91 5.38 23.75
CA TRP A 149 -3.75 4.50 23.89
C TRP A 149 -2.46 5.03 23.27
N PHE A 150 -2.52 6.00 22.36
CA PHE A 150 -1.33 6.58 21.75
C PHE A 150 -0.74 7.75 22.53
N CYS A 151 0.57 7.99 22.36
CA CYS A 151 1.27 9.06 23.06
C CYS A 151 0.74 10.45 22.72
N TYR A 152 0.33 10.68 21.47
CA TYR A 152 -0.24 11.96 21.07
C TYR A 152 -1.61 12.23 21.70
N THR A 153 -2.43 11.20 21.96
CA THR A 153 -3.72 11.38 22.66
C THR A 153 -3.57 11.65 24.15
N LYS A 154 -2.42 11.27 24.73
CA LYS A 154 -2.06 11.62 26.11
C LYS A 154 -1.50 13.04 26.25
N ARG A 155 -1.05 13.65 25.14
CA ARG A 155 -0.41 14.97 25.13
C ARG A 155 -1.39 16.09 24.80
N ALA A 156 -2.38 15.82 23.98
CA ALA A 156 -3.32 16.81 23.44
C ALA A 156 -4.77 16.37 23.62
N SER A 157 -5.68 17.32 23.73
CA SER A 157 -7.10 17.03 23.70
C SER A 157 -7.54 16.59 22.30
N TYR A 158 -8.66 15.88 22.19
CA TYR A 158 -9.22 15.49 20.89
C TYR A 158 -9.48 16.68 19.96
N GLN A 159 -9.91 17.82 20.50
CA GLN A 159 -10.07 19.03 19.72
C GLN A 159 -8.74 19.53 19.13
N GLN A 160 -7.65 19.52 19.92
CA GLN A 160 -6.32 19.92 19.44
C GLN A 160 -5.80 18.95 18.37
N ILE A 161 -6.07 17.65 18.51
CA ILE A 161 -5.72 16.65 17.51
C ILE A 161 -6.49 16.88 16.22
N ALA A 162 -7.79 17.14 16.30
CA ALA A 162 -8.63 17.44 15.14
C ALA A 162 -8.18 18.73 14.41
N ASP A 163 -7.92 19.81 15.16
CA ASP A 163 -7.44 21.06 14.59
C ASP A 163 -6.04 20.91 13.97
N PHE A 164 -5.16 20.14 14.59
CA PHE A 164 -3.85 19.81 14.05
C PHE A 164 -3.97 19.04 12.72
N PHE A 165 -4.85 18.05 12.63
CA PHE A 165 -5.11 17.34 11.39
C PHE A 165 -5.58 18.26 10.27
N VAL A 166 -6.49 19.19 10.57
CA VAL A 166 -6.96 20.20 9.59
C VAL A 166 -5.81 21.07 9.10
N MET A 167 -4.93 21.51 10.00
CA MET A 167 -3.73 22.25 9.62
C MET A 167 -2.82 21.42 8.70
N CYS A 168 -2.60 20.14 9.00
CA CYS A 168 -1.83 19.24 8.16
C CYS A 168 -2.44 19.09 6.76
N CYS A 169 -3.78 18.92 6.65
CA CYS A 169 -4.47 18.87 5.36
C CYS A 169 -4.22 20.14 4.53
N ASN A 170 -4.39 21.33 5.13
CA ASN A 170 -4.18 22.60 4.44
C ASN A 170 -2.73 22.74 3.91
N VAL A 171 -1.75 22.32 4.71
CA VAL A 171 -0.34 22.33 4.32
C VAL A 171 -0.07 21.36 3.18
N MET A 172 -0.54 20.12 3.31
CA MET A 172 -0.30 19.08 2.30
C MET A 172 -0.95 19.46 0.96
N HIS A 173 -2.20 19.90 0.97
CA HIS A 173 -2.89 20.32 -0.26
C HIS A 173 -2.17 21.46 -0.97
N LYS A 174 -1.55 22.38 -0.22
CA LYS A 174 -0.81 23.52 -0.77
C LYS A 174 0.59 23.16 -1.24
N HIS A 175 1.33 22.34 -0.49
CA HIS A 175 2.75 22.12 -0.68
C HIS A 175 3.11 20.75 -1.28
N ALA A 176 2.21 19.77 -1.21
CA ALA A 176 2.40 18.43 -1.76
C ALA A 176 1.07 17.86 -2.30
N PRO A 177 0.54 18.37 -3.42
CA PRO A 177 -0.78 17.99 -3.95
C PRO A 177 -0.88 16.51 -4.36
N ASN A 178 0.26 15.82 -4.49
CA ASN A 178 0.34 14.36 -4.67
C ASN A 178 0.04 13.57 -3.38
N VAL A 179 0.04 14.22 -2.22
CA VAL A 179 -0.30 13.60 -0.94
C VAL A 179 -1.81 13.69 -0.71
N LYS A 180 -2.43 12.55 -0.38
CA LYS A 180 -3.85 12.44 -0.01
C LYS A 180 -3.96 12.11 1.47
N MET A 181 -4.69 12.94 2.18
CA MET A 181 -4.80 12.89 3.63
C MET A 181 -5.86 11.89 4.08
N ILE A 182 -5.48 10.91 4.87
CA ILE A 182 -6.36 9.93 5.49
C ILE A 182 -6.64 10.34 6.93
N LEU A 183 -7.91 10.50 7.27
CA LEU A 183 -8.34 10.60 8.67
C LEU A 183 -8.81 9.22 9.15
N CYS A 184 -8.08 8.65 10.08
CA CYS A 184 -8.44 7.43 10.78
C CYS A 184 -8.96 7.79 12.18
N ALA A 185 -10.25 8.06 12.26
CA ALA A 185 -10.97 8.23 13.51
C ALA A 185 -11.77 6.96 13.83
N GLY A 186 -12.29 6.84 15.03
CA GLY A 186 -13.12 5.69 15.39
C GLY A 186 -14.47 5.67 14.66
N LEU A 187 -15.19 4.59 14.81
CA LEU A 187 -16.55 4.45 14.28
C LEU A 187 -17.52 5.26 15.15
N TYR A 188 -18.37 6.07 14.52
CA TYR A 188 -19.35 6.90 15.22
C TYR A 188 -20.70 6.18 15.30
N MET A 189 -20.78 5.22 16.19
CA MET A 189 -22.00 4.44 16.45
C MET A 189 -22.27 4.40 17.95
N GLU A 190 -23.50 4.31 18.35
CA GLU A 190 -23.91 4.27 19.77
C GLU A 190 -23.21 3.17 20.55
N ASP A 191 -23.05 1.99 19.93
CA ASP A 191 -22.42 0.84 20.56
C ASP A 191 -20.88 0.95 20.66
N THR A 192 -20.27 1.99 20.05
CA THR A 192 -18.83 2.25 20.13
C THR A 192 -18.46 3.27 21.22
N GLY A 193 -19.44 4.00 21.77
CA GLY A 193 -19.21 5.09 22.71
C GLY A 193 -18.43 6.26 22.10
N LYS A 194 -18.53 6.48 20.78
CA LYS A 194 -17.76 7.50 20.05
C LYS A 194 -18.62 8.63 19.47
N LEU A 195 -19.93 8.62 19.72
CA LEU A 195 -20.83 9.65 19.16
C LEU A 195 -20.46 11.07 19.58
N GLU A 196 -20.02 11.27 20.81
CA GLU A 196 -19.59 12.57 21.31
C GLU A 196 -18.35 13.13 20.58
N MET A 197 -17.62 12.29 19.83
CA MET A 197 -16.48 12.72 19.03
C MET A 197 -16.88 13.29 17.66
N GLU A 198 -18.12 13.09 17.20
CA GLU A 198 -18.57 13.53 15.88
C GLU A 198 -18.36 15.04 15.67
N ASP A 199 -18.83 15.84 16.61
CA ASP A 199 -18.72 17.32 16.51
C ASP A 199 -17.25 17.77 16.56
N ILE A 200 -16.45 17.14 17.40
CA ILE A 200 -15.02 17.44 17.56
C ILE A 200 -14.27 17.20 16.23
N PHE A 201 -14.51 16.06 15.59
CA PHE A 201 -13.79 15.67 14.38
C PHE A 201 -14.50 16.07 13.06
N LEU A 202 -15.66 16.75 13.12
CA LEU A 202 -16.43 17.11 11.91
C LEU A 202 -15.61 17.93 10.91
N LYS A 203 -14.85 18.93 11.38
CA LYS A 203 -13.97 19.73 10.52
C LYS A 203 -12.84 18.90 9.92
N ALA A 204 -12.28 17.97 10.68
CA ALA A 204 -11.24 17.06 10.20
C ALA A 204 -11.77 16.10 9.13
N HIS A 205 -12.97 15.53 9.33
CA HIS A 205 -13.62 14.71 8.30
C HIS A 205 -13.90 15.48 7.01
N LYS A 206 -14.29 16.76 7.12
CA LYS A 206 -14.50 17.62 5.95
C LYS A 206 -13.20 17.97 5.24
N ALA A 207 -12.09 18.12 5.95
CA ALA A 207 -10.78 18.44 5.39
C ALA A 207 -10.05 17.24 4.78
N ALA A 208 -10.23 16.05 5.32
CA ALA A 208 -9.60 14.82 4.83
C ALA A 208 -9.97 14.53 3.36
N ASP A 209 -9.05 13.89 2.61
CA ASP A 209 -9.35 13.38 1.27
C ASP A 209 -10.01 11.99 1.34
N ILE A 210 -9.67 11.20 2.34
CA ILE A 210 -10.08 9.81 2.52
C ILE A 210 -10.48 9.60 3.98
N TRP A 211 -11.58 8.91 4.20
CA TRP A 211 -11.98 8.45 5.52
C TRP A 211 -11.44 7.06 5.80
N SER A 212 -11.11 6.79 7.04
CA SER A 212 -10.59 5.50 7.44
C SER A 212 -11.07 5.07 8.82
N GLY A 213 -11.09 3.76 9.02
CA GLY A 213 -11.19 3.12 10.32
C GLY A 213 -10.31 1.90 10.37
N ASP A 214 -9.81 1.59 11.56
CA ASP A 214 -9.05 0.37 11.82
C ASP A 214 -9.92 -0.59 12.63
N ASN A 215 -9.91 -1.85 12.28
CA ASN A 215 -10.61 -2.86 13.05
C ASN A 215 -10.12 -4.27 12.72
N TYR A 216 -10.22 -5.14 13.71
CA TYR A 216 -9.83 -6.53 13.60
C TYR A 216 -11.06 -7.43 13.75
N LEU A 217 -11.11 -8.49 12.95
CA LEU A 217 -12.18 -9.49 13.01
C LEU A 217 -12.06 -10.38 14.26
N SER A 218 -10.85 -10.44 14.80
CA SER A 218 -10.54 -11.00 16.13
C SER A 218 -9.23 -10.42 16.61
N LEU A 219 -9.01 -10.34 17.93
CA LEU A 219 -7.78 -9.84 18.50
C LEU A 219 -7.56 -10.36 19.91
N ASN A 220 -6.30 -10.69 20.24
CA ASN A 220 -5.85 -10.92 21.59
C ASN A 220 -5.38 -9.60 22.21
N TRP A 221 -6.23 -8.95 22.97
CA TRP A 221 -5.91 -7.68 23.65
C TRP A 221 -4.83 -7.78 24.73
N GLY A 222 -4.45 -8.99 25.10
CA GLY A 222 -3.45 -9.24 26.14
C GLY A 222 -2.05 -9.52 25.59
N TRP A 223 -1.88 -9.56 24.27
CA TRP A 223 -0.57 -9.76 23.66
C TRP A 223 0.40 -8.64 24.05
N PRO A 224 1.70 -8.93 24.24
CA PRO A 224 2.34 -10.26 24.20
C PRO A 224 2.32 -11.00 25.54
N TYR A 225 1.69 -10.45 26.58
CA TYR A 225 1.81 -10.93 27.95
C TYR A 225 0.76 -11.98 28.35
N VAL A 226 -0.34 -12.04 27.63
CA VAL A 226 -1.46 -12.94 27.95
C VAL A 226 -1.77 -13.82 26.75
N VAL A 227 -1.68 -15.14 26.95
CA VAL A 227 -2.09 -16.11 25.93
C VAL A 227 -3.59 -16.01 25.66
N ALA A 228 -3.99 -16.02 24.39
CA ALA A 228 -5.39 -16.01 24.00
C ALA A 228 -6.09 -17.24 24.53
N LYS A 229 -7.11 -17.04 25.34
CA LYS A 229 -7.92 -18.12 25.90
C LYS A 229 -9.41 -17.83 25.68
N LYS A 230 -10.11 -18.73 25.01
CA LYS A 230 -11.55 -18.59 24.74
C LYS A 230 -12.31 -18.30 26.04
N GLY A 231 -13.10 -17.22 26.01
CA GLY A 231 -13.82 -16.74 27.19
C GLY A 231 -12.99 -15.91 28.17
N GLY A 232 -11.68 -15.72 27.92
CA GLY A 232 -10.82 -14.81 28.68
C GLY A 232 -11.07 -13.34 28.31
N LYS A 233 -10.68 -12.42 29.21
CA LYS A 233 -10.89 -10.98 29.03
C LYS A 233 -10.15 -10.38 27.80
N SER A 234 -9.01 -10.96 27.45
CA SER A 234 -8.19 -10.53 26.30
C SER A 234 -8.63 -11.13 24.97
N PHE A 235 -9.48 -12.17 25.01
CA PHE A 235 -9.91 -12.90 23.83
C PHE A 235 -11.10 -12.18 23.17
N ALA A 236 -10.91 -11.62 21.99
CA ALA A 236 -11.96 -11.03 21.19
C ALA A 236 -12.09 -11.76 19.86
N SER A 237 -13.26 -12.26 19.55
CA SER A 237 -13.62 -12.80 18.24
C SER A 237 -15.02 -12.31 17.89
N TYR A 238 -15.11 -11.55 16.82
CA TYR A 238 -16.32 -10.85 16.44
C TYR A 238 -17.08 -11.62 15.33
N ASP A 239 -18.36 -11.36 15.23
CA ASP A 239 -19.16 -11.77 14.09
C ASP A 239 -18.85 -10.89 12.89
N ASN A 240 -18.31 -11.48 11.82
CA ASN A 240 -17.90 -10.74 10.63
C ASN A 240 -19.06 -9.96 9.99
N ALA A 241 -20.30 -10.51 9.99
CA ALA A 241 -21.45 -9.80 9.44
C ALA A 241 -21.75 -8.53 10.22
N LYS A 242 -21.65 -8.57 11.56
CA LYS A 242 -21.86 -7.40 12.41
C LYS A 242 -20.78 -6.35 12.21
N ILE A 243 -19.52 -6.77 12.09
CA ILE A 243 -18.40 -5.87 11.82
C ILE A 243 -18.55 -5.20 10.45
N TYR A 244 -18.88 -6.01 9.42
CA TYR A 244 -19.13 -5.51 8.07
C TYR A 244 -20.23 -4.44 8.05
N GLU A 245 -21.39 -4.73 8.64
CA GLU A 245 -22.51 -3.79 8.71
C GLU A 245 -22.18 -2.54 9.52
N ARG A 246 -21.39 -2.67 10.58
CA ARG A 246 -20.93 -1.53 11.38
C ARG A 246 -20.10 -0.56 10.54
N PHE A 247 -19.13 -1.07 9.78
CA PHE A 247 -18.33 -0.23 8.88
C PHE A 247 -19.18 0.45 7.81
N LYS A 248 -20.05 -0.32 7.16
CA LYS A 248 -20.93 0.21 6.14
C LYS A 248 -21.81 1.35 6.67
N LYS A 249 -22.44 1.15 7.83
CA LYS A 249 -23.22 2.19 8.50
C LYS A 249 -22.41 3.43 8.87
N SER A 250 -21.15 3.24 9.30
CA SER A 250 -20.27 4.37 9.61
C SER A 250 -19.96 5.23 8.40
N VAL A 251 -19.81 4.63 7.21
CA VAL A 251 -19.64 5.39 5.96
C VAL A 251 -20.86 6.24 5.67
N TYR A 252 -22.06 5.69 5.80
CA TYR A 252 -23.30 6.45 5.60
C TYR A 252 -23.44 7.58 6.63
N ARG A 253 -23.09 7.30 7.88
CA ARG A 253 -23.10 8.33 8.92
C ARG A 253 -22.13 9.47 8.60
N LEU A 254 -20.92 9.16 8.14
CA LEU A 254 -19.95 10.18 7.72
C LEU A 254 -20.47 11.00 6.52
N ARG A 255 -21.12 10.37 5.55
CA ARG A 255 -21.77 11.08 4.43
C ARG A 255 -22.88 12.03 4.92
N GLU A 256 -23.68 11.58 5.87
CA GLU A 256 -24.76 12.38 6.47
C GLU A 256 -24.21 13.61 7.20
N ILE A 257 -23.29 13.42 8.16
CA ILE A 257 -22.81 14.54 9.01
C ILE A 257 -21.89 15.51 8.26
N THR A 258 -21.19 15.06 7.24
CA THR A 258 -20.28 15.92 6.45
C THR A 258 -20.96 16.57 5.26
N GLY A 259 -22.02 15.97 4.73
CA GLY A 259 -22.62 16.33 3.45
C GLY A 259 -21.72 16.01 2.25
N GLN A 260 -20.71 15.13 2.41
CA GLN A 260 -19.71 14.79 1.39
C GLN A 260 -19.71 13.29 1.12
N ASN A 261 -19.22 12.91 -0.06
CA ASN A 261 -18.99 11.50 -0.43
C ASN A 261 -17.50 11.32 -0.75
N LYS A 262 -16.76 10.80 0.20
CA LYS A 262 -15.32 10.56 0.07
C LYS A 262 -15.02 9.06 0.03
N PRO A 263 -13.87 8.66 -0.54
CA PRO A 263 -13.39 7.30 -0.43
C PRO A 263 -13.29 6.85 1.03
N MET A 264 -13.65 5.61 1.28
CA MET A 264 -13.48 4.94 2.58
C MET A 264 -12.46 3.82 2.45
N VAL A 265 -11.52 3.75 3.37
CA VAL A 265 -10.54 2.67 3.46
C VAL A 265 -10.53 2.07 4.86
N LEU A 266 -10.25 0.79 4.98
CA LEU A 266 -9.86 0.18 6.25
C LEU A 266 -8.35 0.12 6.25
N SER A 267 -7.71 0.99 7.04
CA SER A 267 -6.26 1.11 7.04
C SER A 267 -5.56 -0.02 7.78
N GLU A 268 -6.29 -0.71 8.65
CA GLU A 268 -5.87 -1.95 9.28
C GLU A 268 -7.06 -2.89 9.43
N LEU A 269 -6.92 -4.08 8.85
CA LEU A 269 -7.88 -5.17 8.98
C LEU A 269 -7.12 -6.49 9.04
N ASN A 270 -7.44 -7.33 9.98
CA ASN A 270 -7.00 -8.73 10.02
C ASN A 270 -7.88 -9.54 11.01
N ALA A 271 -7.58 -10.82 11.12
CA ALA A 271 -8.03 -11.70 12.18
C ALA A 271 -6.78 -12.27 12.89
N ASP A 272 -6.86 -12.39 14.20
CA ASP A 272 -5.76 -12.82 15.04
C ASP A 272 -5.62 -14.35 15.05
N GLY A 273 -4.44 -14.85 14.63
CA GLY A 273 -4.12 -16.27 14.60
C GLY A 273 -4.06 -16.92 15.97
N ASP A 274 -3.69 -16.17 17.02
CA ASP A 274 -3.71 -16.65 18.40
C ASP A 274 -5.14 -16.94 18.89
N VAL A 275 -6.11 -16.19 18.36
CA VAL A 275 -7.53 -16.31 18.73
C VAL A 275 -8.24 -17.41 17.93
N ASN A 276 -7.98 -17.50 16.63
CA ASN A 276 -8.73 -18.34 15.70
C ASN A 276 -7.93 -19.56 15.20
N GLY A 277 -6.64 -19.61 15.49
CA GLY A 277 -5.71 -20.47 14.76
C GLY A 277 -5.48 -20.01 13.32
N PRO A 278 -4.44 -20.50 12.65
CA PRO A 278 -4.05 -20.00 11.32
C PRO A 278 -5.10 -20.24 10.23
N TYR A 279 -5.84 -21.36 10.29
CA TYR A 279 -6.92 -21.65 9.35
C TYR A 279 -8.16 -20.80 9.62
N GLY A 280 -8.53 -20.61 10.90
CA GLY A 280 -9.64 -19.76 11.29
C GLY A 280 -9.38 -18.28 10.99
N GLN A 281 -8.14 -17.82 11.05
CA GLN A 281 -7.70 -16.51 10.55
C GLN A 281 -8.01 -16.37 9.05
N ALA A 282 -7.56 -17.33 8.26
CA ALA A 282 -7.78 -17.36 6.80
C ALA A 282 -9.28 -17.37 6.44
N GLU A 283 -10.10 -18.16 7.18
CA GLU A 283 -11.54 -18.24 6.97
C GLU A 283 -12.26 -16.91 7.29
N LYS A 284 -11.87 -16.24 8.37
CA LYS A 284 -12.45 -14.93 8.70
C LYS A 284 -12.13 -13.86 7.65
N ILE A 285 -10.89 -13.84 7.17
CA ILE A 285 -10.47 -12.94 6.09
C ILE A 285 -11.26 -13.25 4.82
N ARG A 286 -11.40 -14.52 4.46
CA ARG A 286 -12.18 -14.99 3.31
C ARG A 286 -13.63 -14.51 3.38
N ASP A 287 -14.32 -14.79 4.49
CA ASP A 287 -15.72 -14.39 4.67
C ASP A 287 -15.91 -12.87 4.53
N PHE A 288 -14.99 -12.07 5.06
CA PHE A 288 -15.06 -10.61 4.91
C PHE A 288 -14.89 -10.18 3.46
N MET A 289 -13.93 -10.75 2.73
CA MET A 289 -13.69 -10.44 1.32
C MET A 289 -14.86 -10.90 0.42
N GLU A 290 -15.45 -12.07 0.70
CA GLU A 290 -16.62 -12.58 -0.02
C GLU A 290 -17.84 -11.67 0.15
N ARG A 291 -18.03 -11.11 1.35
CA ARG A 291 -19.09 -10.10 1.60
C ARG A 291 -18.90 -8.84 0.80
N LEU A 292 -17.65 -8.34 0.70
CA LEU A 292 -17.33 -7.16 -0.12
C LEU A 292 -17.62 -7.42 -1.60
N GLU A 293 -17.22 -8.58 -2.11
CA GLU A 293 -17.42 -8.94 -3.53
C GLU A 293 -18.91 -9.14 -3.86
N ALA A 294 -19.68 -9.66 -2.92
CA ALA A 294 -21.11 -9.93 -3.09
C ALA A 294 -22.00 -8.68 -2.88
N ASP A 295 -21.50 -7.64 -2.24
CA ASP A 295 -22.29 -6.43 -1.96
C ASP A 295 -22.45 -5.59 -3.24
N PRO A 296 -23.69 -5.33 -3.69
CA PRO A 296 -23.93 -4.46 -4.84
C PRO A 296 -23.52 -3.00 -4.58
N GLU A 297 -23.47 -2.59 -3.33
CA GLU A 297 -23.05 -1.25 -2.93
C GLU A 297 -21.53 -1.23 -2.67
N LYS A 298 -20.82 -0.50 -3.53
CA LYS A 298 -19.38 -0.31 -3.41
C LYS A 298 -19.10 0.82 -2.42
N TRP A 299 -19.13 0.50 -1.13
CA TRP A 299 -18.94 1.47 -0.06
C TRP A 299 -17.49 1.59 0.43
N LEU A 300 -16.67 0.53 0.18
CA LEU A 300 -15.27 0.47 0.58
C LEU A 300 -14.36 0.52 -0.65
N ASP A 301 -13.48 1.50 -0.70
CA ASP A 301 -12.57 1.69 -1.84
C ASP A 301 -11.28 0.87 -1.71
N ALA A 302 -10.84 0.58 -0.49
CA ALA A 302 -9.70 -0.28 -0.23
C ALA A 302 -9.65 -0.78 1.21
N PHE A 303 -8.89 -1.84 1.44
CA PHE A 303 -8.42 -2.17 2.78
C PHE A 303 -6.98 -2.66 2.79
N THR A 304 -6.29 -2.40 3.89
CA THR A 304 -4.95 -2.86 4.18
C THR A 304 -5.04 -4.10 5.04
N LEU A 305 -4.55 -5.25 4.55
CA LEU A 305 -4.33 -6.39 5.41
C LEU A 305 -3.08 -6.13 6.26
N TYR A 306 -3.24 -6.09 7.55
CA TYR A 306 -2.19 -5.87 8.51
C TYR A 306 -1.78 -7.20 9.15
N GLN A 307 -0.61 -7.79 8.81
CA GLN A 307 0.46 -7.34 7.93
C GLN A 307 1.10 -8.52 7.18
N PHE A 308 2.09 -8.26 6.31
CA PHE A 308 2.72 -9.33 5.54
C PHE A 308 3.51 -10.30 6.43
N ARG A 309 4.40 -9.77 7.29
CA ARG A 309 5.16 -10.58 8.25
C ARG A 309 4.96 -10.08 9.67
N ASP A 310 4.69 -11.00 10.57
CA ASP A 310 4.45 -10.74 11.99
C ASP A 310 4.90 -11.96 12.82
N ASP A 311 4.80 -11.85 14.14
CA ASP A 311 5.19 -12.87 15.11
C ASP A 311 4.30 -14.13 15.18
N GLY A 312 3.38 -14.30 14.22
CA GLY A 312 2.42 -15.43 14.13
C GLY A 312 0.98 -15.06 14.43
N ARG A 313 0.75 -13.86 14.92
CA ARG A 313 -0.58 -13.39 15.28
C ARG A 313 -1.34 -12.80 14.08
N LEU A 314 -0.71 -11.89 13.35
CA LEU A 314 -1.35 -11.15 12.26
C LEU A 314 -0.69 -11.34 10.91
N GLY A 315 0.45 -12.05 10.84
CA GLY A 315 1.22 -12.20 9.60
C GLY A 315 0.56 -13.10 8.56
N LEU A 316 0.77 -12.75 7.29
CA LEU A 316 0.63 -13.70 6.16
C LEU A 316 1.79 -14.70 6.15
N GLU A 317 2.92 -14.27 6.67
CA GLU A 317 4.06 -15.11 7.03
C GLU A 317 4.44 -14.86 8.48
N ILE A 318 5.00 -15.87 9.12
CA ILE A 318 5.69 -15.72 10.40
C ILE A 318 7.19 -15.90 10.20
N THR A 319 7.98 -15.26 11.03
CA THR A 319 9.43 -15.43 11.02
C THR A 319 9.80 -16.85 11.49
N ASP A 320 10.67 -17.55 10.76
CA ASP A 320 11.20 -18.82 11.24
C ASP A 320 12.03 -18.58 12.51
N PRO A 321 11.74 -19.26 13.63
CA PRO A 321 12.44 -19.06 14.89
C PRO A 321 13.92 -19.44 14.85
N ASN A 322 14.34 -20.26 13.87
CA ASN A 322 15.72 -20.70 13.70
C ASN A 322 16.48 -19.87 12.66
N ASN A 323 15.77 -19.15 11.80
CA ASN A 323 16.38 -18.31 10.76
C ASN A 323 15.44 -17.15 10.41
N SER A 324 15.70 -15.97 10.96
CA SER A 324 14.88 -14.77 10.73
C SER A 324 14.79 -14.33 9.26
N ASP A 325 15.68 -14.83 8.40
CA ASP A 325 15.65 -14.54 6.97
C ASP A 325 14.63 -15.41 6.21
N VAL A 326 14.00 -16.37 6.86
CA VAL A 326 13.00 -17.25 6.28
C VAL A 326 11.62 -16.93 6.82
N GLY A 327 10.63 -16.85 5.92
CA GLY A 327 9.21 -16.72 6.27
C GLY A 327 8.49 -18.06 6.17
N ILE A 328 7.71 -18.41 7.19
CA ILE A 328 6.80 -19.54 7.17
C ILE A 328 5.43 -19.06 6.75
N GLU A 329 4.98 -19.50 5.58
CA GLU A 329 3.69 -19.08 5.01
C GLU A 329 2.51 -19.55 5.86
N GLN A 330 1.57 -18.63 6.12
CA GLN A 330 0.33 -18.94 6.81
C GLN A 330 -0.81 -19.21 5.81
N PRO A 331 -1.85 -19.96 6.17
CA PRO A 331 -3.02 -20.18 5.30
C PRO A 331 -3.65 -18.89 4.79
N ALA A 332 -3.57 -17.81 5.56
CA ALA A 332 -4.06 -16.49 5.20
C ALA A 332 -3.36 -15.91 3.96
N LEU A 333 -2.07 -16.25 3.71
CA LEU A 333 -1.37 -15.83 2.49
C LEU A 333 -2.04 -16.37 1.23
N LYS A 334 -2.43 -17.64 1.24
CA LYS A 334 -3.14 -18.26 0.12
C LYS A 334 -4.48 -17.56 -0.12
N THR A 335 -5.22 -17.29 0.93
CA THR A 335 -6.51 -16.57 0.86
C THR A 335 -6.31 -15.17 0.28
N TYR A 336 -5.37 -14.40 0.81
CA TYR A 336 -5.08 -13.05 0.32
C TYR A 336 -4.67 -13.06 -1.16
N LYS A 337 -3.76 -13.96 -1.56
CA LYS A 337 -3.32 -14.14 -2.95
C LYS A 337 -4.48 -14.46 -3.89
N GLU A 338 -5.38 -15.38 -3.48
CA GLU A 338 -6.56 -15.75 -4.27
C GLU A 338 -7.44 -14.53 -4.58
N PHE A 339 -7.77 -13.74 -3.55
CA PHE A 339 -8.62 -12.56 -3.72
C PHE A 339 -7.92 -11.44 -4.49
N LEU A 340 -6.62 -11.24 -4.28
CA LEU A 340 -5.85 -10.25 -5.00
C LEU A 340 -5.86 -10.48 -6.52
N HIS A 341 -6.04 -11.73 -6.98
CA HIS A 341 -6.17 -12.07 -8.39
C HIS A 341 -7.61 -11.93 -8.94
N LYS A 342 -8.62 -11.72 -8.09
CA LYS A 342 -10.00 -11.54 -8.55
C LYS A 342 -10.20 -10.16 -9.17
N PRO A 343 -11.02 -10.03 -10.25
CA PRO A 343 -11.27 -8.75 -10.93
C PRO A 343 -11.85 -7.65 -10.04
N PHE A 344 -12.53 -7.99 -8.96
CA PHE A 344 -13.08 -7.03 -8.00
C PHE A 344 -11.99 -6.31 -7.21
N PHE A 345 -10.93 -7.03 -6.86
CA PHE A 345 -9.85 -6.52 -6.01
C PHE A 345 -8.60 -6.11 -6.78
N ASN A 346 -8.50 -6.45 -8.07
CA ASN A 346 -7.32 -6.16 -8.88
C ASN A 346 -7.54 -4.97 -9.80
N LYS A 347 -6.45 -4.30 -10.17
CA LYS A 347 -6.45 -3.24 -11.19
C LYS A 347 -6.99 -3.80 -12.51
N LYS A 348 -7.80 -3.00 -13.19
CA LYS A 348 -8.43 -3.36 -14.44
C LYS A 348 -7.64 -2.80 -15.62
N PHE A 349 -7.63 -3.54 -16.72
CA PHE A 349 -7.08 -3.05 -17.98
C PHE A 349 -8.18 -2.42 -18.84
N THR A 350 -7.90 -1.25 -19.40
CA THR A 350 -8.80 -0.61 -20.35
C THR A 350 -8.79 -1.34 -21.68
N LYS A 351 -9.77 -1.03 -22.55
CA LYS A 351 -9.79 -1.54 -23.91
C LYS A 351 -8.55 -1.08 -24.67
N ALA A 352 -7.80 -2.03 -25.20
CA ALA A 352 -6.55 -1.77 -25.88
C ALA A 352 -6.76 -1.15 -27.28
N GLN A 353 -5.94 -0.14 -27.63
CA GLN A 353 -5.96 0.53 -28.93
C GLN A 353 -4.67 0.21 -29.71
N LYS A 354 -4.79 -0.08 -31.00
CA LYS A 354 -3.61 -0.35 -31.86
C LYS A 354 -2.71 0.87 -31.96
N ILE A 355 -1.42 0.67 -31.78
CA ILE A 355 -0.38 1.70 -31.85
C ILE A 355 0.86 1.16 -32.55
N GLU A 356 1.83 2.05 -32.83
CA GLU A 356 3.12 1.72 -33.43
C GLU A 356 4.26 2.26 -32.57
N LEU A 357 5.42 1.63 -32.68
CA LEU A 357 6.64 2.12 -32.04
C LEU A 357 7.19 3.38 -32.77
N PRO A 358 7.84 4.31 -32.07
CA PRO A 358 8.15 4.32 -30.65
C PRO A 358 6.95 4.72 -29.79
N VAL A 359 6.86 4.16 -28.57
CA VAL A 359 5.75 4.39 -27.64
C VAL A 359 6.27 5.05 -26.37
N LYS A 360 5.55 6.05 -25.85
CA LYS A 360 5.74 6.58 -24.51
C LYS A 360 4.89 5.79 -23.54
N LEU A 361 5.53 5.23 -22.51
CA LEU A 361 4.87 4.64 -21.36
C LEU A 361 4.77 5.69 -20.28
N ARG A 362 3.64 5.74 -19.58
CA ARG A 362 3.39 6.72 -18.51
C ARG A 362 3.07 5.98 -17.22
N TRP A 363 3.68 6.40 -16.15
CA TRP A 363 3.29 6.00 -14.80
C TRP A 363 2.94 7.23 -13.99
N SER A 364 1.68 7.40 -13.66
CA SER A 364 1.22 8.55 -12.89
C SER A 364 0.98 8.19 -11.42
N ASN A 365 0.79 9.21 -10.58
CA ASN A 365 0.32 9.01 -9.22
C ASN A 365 -1.19 8.78 -9.14
N SER A 366 -1.91 8.99 -10.23
CA SER A 366 -3.27 8.48 -10.41
C SER A 366 -3.21 6.99 -10.77
N GLU A 367 -4.34 6.31 -10.75
CA GLU A 367 -4.39 4.88 -11.03
C GLU A 367 -4.25 4.54 -12.53
N ASP A 368 -4.08 5.55 -13.39
CA ASP A 368 -3.93 5.35 -14.84
C ASP A 368 -2.47 5.26 -15.24
N ALA A 369 -1.87 4.10 -15.12
CA ALA A 369 -0.61 3.83 -15.80
C ALA A 369 -0.89 3.44 -17.26
N GLU A 370 -0.13 4.03 -18.20
CA GLU A 370 -0.19 3.71 -19.63
C GLU A 370 0.94 2.78 -20.01
N GLY A 371 0.59 1.64 -20.58
CA GLY A 371 1.51 0.61 -21.03
C GLY A 371 1.18 0.10 -22.42
N ILE A 372 1.85 -0.96 -22.81
CA ILE A 372 1.57 -1.70 -24.04
C ILE A 372 1.10 -3.12 -23.73
N GLU A 373 0.31 -3.66 -24.66
CA GLU A 373 -0.15 -5.05 -24.69
C GLU A 373 0.22 -5.67 -26.04
N ILE A 374 0.75 -6.90 -25.97
CA ILE A 374 1.01 -7.74 -27.13
C ILE A 374 0.48 -9.16 -26.89
N ASP A 375 0.10 -9.84 -27.98
CA ASP A 375 -0.32 -11.23 -27.96
C ASP A 375 0.89 -12.15 -28.21
N VAL A 376 1.20 -13.03 -27.26
CA VAL A 376 2.22 -14.06 -27.37
C VAL A 376 1.58 -15.37 -27.75
N SER A 377 1.92 -15.92 -28.93
CA SER A 377 1.39 -17.21 -29.40
C SER A 377 2.21 -18.34 -28.78
N VAL A 378 1.57 -19.20 -28.02
CA VAL A 378 2.16 -20.38 -27.39
C VAL A 378 1.51 -21.63 -27.94
N LYS A 379 2.30 -22.60 -28.40
CA LYS A 379 1.82 -23.83 -29.04
C LYS A 379 1.49 -24.93 -28.04
N LYS A 380 2.31 -25.10 -27.02
CA LYS A 380 2.25 -26.08 -25.93
C LYS A 380 3.16 -25.62 -24.80
N ASP A 381 3.28 -26.39 -23.73
CA ASP A 381 4.29 -26.14 -22.70
C ASP A 381 5.69 -26.11 -23.30
N PRO A 382 6.44 -25.01 -23.16
CA PRO A 382 7.83 -24.94 -23.60
C PRO A 382 8.77 -25.66 -22.61
N HIS A 383 9.94 -26.08 -23.08
CA HIS A 383 11.02 -26.55 -22.22
C HIS A 383 11.89 -25.40 -21.68
N PHE A 384 11.83 -24.25 -22.37
CA PHE A 384 12.48 -23.01 -21.98
C PHE A 384 11.62 -21.82 -22.37
N ALA A 385 11.49 -20.84 -21.48
CA ALA A 385 10.72 -19.63 -21.72
C ALA A 385 11.34 -18.44 -21.01
N GLU A 386 11.69 -17.40 -21.74
CA GLU A 386 12.18 -16.14 -21.17
C GLU A 386 11.72 -14.92 -21.98
N LEU A 387 11.70 -13.77 -21.32
CA LEU A 387 11.67 -12.45 -21.95
C LEU A 387 13.09 -11.90 -21.94
N TYR A 388 13.64 -11.66 -23.11
CA TYR A 388 14.97 -11.07 -23.27
C TYR A 388 14.84 -9.60 -23.67
N PHE A 389 15.55 -8.73 -22.96
CA PHE A 389 15.45 -7.27 -23.13
C PHE A 389 16.58 -6.77 -24.02
N THR A 390 16.19 -6.11 -25.08
CA THR A 390 17.10 -5.45 -26.03
C THR A 390 17.71 -4.20 -25.44
N LYS A 391 18.69 -3.63 -26.13
CA LYS A 391 19.52 -2.53 -25.62
C LYS A 391 18.73 -1.33 -25.09
N ASP A 392 17.68 -0.91 -25.77
CA ASP A 392 16.86 0.24 -25.34
C ASP A 392 15.91 -0.06 -24.18
N LEU A 393 15.69 -1.35 -23.85
CA LEU A 393 14.91 -1.78 -22.68
C LEU A 393 15.81 -2.20 -21.50
N LEU A 394 17.12 -2.36 -21.73
CA LEU A 394 18.05 -2.89 -20.74
C LEU A 394 18.08 -2.01 -19.47
N ASP A 395 18.18 -0.70 -19.65
CA ASP A 395 18.31 0.25 -18.55
C ASP A 395 16.96 0.78 -18.04
N GLN A 396 15.84 0.27 -18.56
CA GLN A 396 14.51 0.64 -18.12
C GLN A 396 14.09 -0.17 -16.88
N ASN A 397 13.40 0.50 -15.97
CA ASN A 397 12.63 -0.15 -14.91
C ASN A 397 11.27 -0.56 -15.48
N LEU A 398 10.93 -1.84 -15.46
CA LEU A 398 9.70 -2.34 -16.07
C LEU A 398 8.91 -3.21 -15.09
N MET A 399 7.60 -3.02 -15.11
CA MET A 399 6.64 -3.97 -14.59
C MET A 399 6.01 -4.74 -15.75
N ILE A 400 6.17 -6.03 -15.72
CA ILE A 400 5.76 -6.96 -16.78
C ILE A 400 4.58 -7.79 -16.27
N GLU A 401 3.47 -7.77 -16.97
CA GLU A 401 2.38 -8.71 -16.72
C GLU A 401 2.34 -9.75 -17.85
N PHE A 402 2.43 -11.03 -17.49
CA PHE A 402 2.34 -12.16 -18.40
C PHE A 402 1.30 -13.15 -17.91
N GLY A 403 0.20 -13.26 -18.62
CA GLY A 403 -0.85 -14.21 -18.30
C GLY A 403 -1.44 -14.10 -16.89
N GLY A 404 -1.55 -12.90 -16.34
CA GLY A 404 -2.07 -12.64 -15.01
C GLY A 404 -1.00 -12.54 -13.91
N TRP A 405 0.25 -12.95 -14.19
CA TRP A 405 1.34 -12.79 -13.26
C TRP A 405 2.19 -11.57 -13.56
N TRP A 406 2.59 -10.87 -12.51
CA TRP A 406 3.47 -9.72 -12.59
C TRP A 406 4.91 -10.08 -12.25
N PHE A 407 5.82 -9.49 -12.99
CA PHE A 407 7.26 -9.63 -12.82
C PHE A 407 7.89 -8.24 -12.79
N TYR A 408 8.87 -8.07 -11.93
CA TYR A 408 9.68 -6.88 -11.86
C TYR A 408 10.98 -7.06 -12.63
N LYS A 409 11.33 -6.09 -13.47
CA LYS A 409 12.59 -6.02 -14.18
C LYS A 409 13.34 -4.79 -13.77
N ALA A 410 14.41 -4.95 -12.98
CA ALA A 410 15.31 -3.87 -12.61
C ALA A 410 16.13 -3.38 -13.81
N PRO A 411 16.63 -2.12 -13.81
CA PRO A 411 17.62 -1.65 -14.75
C PRO A 411 18.84 -2.59 -14.80
N GLY A 412 19.36 -2.85 -16.00
CA GLY A 412 20.49 -3.76 -16.23
C GLY A 412 20.15 -5.26 -16.30
N VAL A 413 18.96 -5.68 -15.91
CA VAL A 413 18.49 -7.08 -16.03
C VAL A 413 18.21 -7.41 -17.49
N LYS A 414 18.85 -8.48 -17.99
CA LYS A 414 18.78 -8.88 -19.41
C LYS A 414 17.59 -9.76 -19.75
N CYS A 415 17.11 -10.56 -18.80
CA CYS A 415 16.00 -11.47 -19.03
C CYS A 415 15.16 -11.70 -17.79
N ILE A 416 13.92 -12.10 -18.00
CA ILE A 416 13.00 -12.62 -16.98
C ILE A 416 12.65 -14.05 -17.36
N ASP A 417 12.84 -14.98 -16.43
CA ASP A 417 12.40 -16.36 -16.55
C ASP A 417 10.87 -16.46 -16.43
N LEU A 418 10.23 -17.06 -17.42
CA LEU A 418 8.80 -17.32 -17.46
C LEU A 418 8.43 -18.76 -17.12
N MET A 419 9.41 -19.65 -16.90
CA MET A 419 9.15 -21.08 -16.68
C MET A 419 8.26 -21.32 -15.47
N SER A 420 8.43 -20.55 -14.40
CA SER A 420 7.57 -20.64 -13.21
C SER A 420 6.08 -20.46 -13.54
N TRP A 421 5.75 -19.55 -14.48
CA TRP A 421 4.39 -19.38 -14.95
C TRP A 421 3.87 -20.62 -15.67
N PHE A 422 4.67 -21.21 -16.58
CA PHE A 422 4.28 -22.40 -17.34
C PHE A 422 4.16 -23.67 -16.48
N PHE A 423 4.90 -23.75 -15.37
CA PHE A 423 4.75 -24.88 -14.43
C PHE A 423 3.37 -24.86 -13.75
N GLU A 424 2.88 -23.69 -13.38
CA GLU A 424 1.58 -23.56 -12.72
C GLU A 424 0.41 -23.49 -13.73
N ASN A 425 0.64 -22.93 -14.92
CA ASN A 425 -0.39 -22.67 -15.93
C ASN A 425 -0.13 -23.49 -17.19
N LYS A 426 -0.54 -24.76 -17.17
CA LYS A 426 -0.35 -25.67 -18.28
C LYS A 426 -1.05 -25.21 -19.57
N ILE A 427 -0.43 -25.47 -20.72
CA ILE A 427 -0.92 -25.12 -22.05
C ILE A 427 -1.49 -26.37 -22.75
N PRO A 428 -2.76 -26.69 -22.58
CA PRO A 428 -3.37 -27.91 -23.14
C PRO A 428 -3.54 -27.85 -24.68
N SER A 429 -3.60 -26.63 -25.25
CA SER A 429 -3.75 -26.40 -26.68
C SER A 429 -3.14 -25.04 -27.08
N PRO A 430 -2.81 -24.83 -28.36
CA PRO A 430 -2.29 -23.55 -28.82
C PRO A 430 -3.19 -22.37 -28.43
N GLN A 431 -2.60 -21.36 -27.79
CA GLN A 431 -3.33 -20.19 -27.35
C GLN A 431 -2.48 -18.91 -27.40
N LYS A 432 -3.14 -17.77 -27.19
CA LYS A 432 -2.48 -16.47 -27.07
C LYS A 432 -2.50 -16.04 -25.60
N ILE A 433 -1.33 -15.71 -25.08
CA ILE A 433 -1.16 -15.16 -23.74
C ILE A 433 -0.89 -13.66 -23.88
N LYS A 434 -1.47 -12.86 -23.02
CA LYS A 434 -1.21 -11.43 -22.98
C LYS A 434 0.12 -11.17 -22.29
N LEU A 435 0.93 -10.33 -22.92
CA LEU A 435 2.10 -9.73 -22.31
C LEU A 435 1.86 -8.21 -22.28
N ARG A 436 1.97 -7.62 -21.08
CA ARG A 436 1.82 -6.18 -20.89
C ARG A 436 3.06 -5.61 -20.26
N ILE A 437 3.45 -4.40 -20.65
CA ILE A 437 4.67 -3.76 -20.21
C ILE A 437 4.35 -2.33 -19.76
N PHE A 438 4.78 -2.00 -18.55
CA PHE A 438 4.69 -0.69 -17.93
C PHE A 438 6.06 -0.26 -17.43
N ALA A 439 6.30 1.05 -17.33
CA ALA A 439 7.59 1.57 -16.89
C ALA A 439 7.42 2.57 -15.73
N PRO A 440 7.40 2.11 -14.49
CA PRO A 440 7.47 2.98 -13.32
C PRO A 440 8.88 3.59 -13.17
N PRO A 441 9.07 4.61 -12.29
CA PRO A 441 10.37 5.25 -12.09
C PRO A 441 11.44 4.26 -11.61
N ALA A 442 12.62 4.31 -12.19
CA ALA A 442 13.73 3.42 -11.83
C ALA A 442 14.32 3.72 -10.44
N ASP A 443 14.27 4.97 -10.01
CA ASP A 443 14.73 5.42 -8.69
C ASP A 443 13.60 5.46 -7.65
N GLY A 444 12.41 5.00 -8.02
CA GLY A 444 11.25 4.98 -7.15
C GLY A 444 10.58 6.34 -6.92
N LYS A 445 11.12 7.42 -7.47
CA LYS A 445 10.57 8.78 -7.36
C LYS A 445 9.75 9.15 -8.59
N ASN A 446 8.80 10.04 -8.45
CA ASN A 446 8.15 10.65 -9.60
C ASN A 446 9.07 11.66 -10.26
N HIS A 447 9.11 11.62 -11.56
CA HIS A 447 9.83 12.60 -12.36
C HIS A 447 8.87 13.62 -12.95
N PRO A 448 9.24 14.93 -12.93
CA PRO A 448 8.45 15.93 -13.63
C PRO A 448 8.35 15.55 -15.10
N ILE A 449 7.15 15.63 -15.64
CA ILE A 449 6.95 15.49 -17.07
C ILE A 449 7.69 16.65 -17.73
N LYS A 450 8.75 16.34 -18.45
CA LYS A 450 9.16 17.21 -19.53
C LYS A 450 8.11 17.03 -20.64
N ARG A 451 7.01 17.77 -20.55
CA ARG A 451 6.10 17.90 -21.70
C ARG A 451 6.95 18.30 -22.88
N GLY A 452 6.65 17.79 -24.06
CA GLY A 452 7.38 18.16 -25.27
C GLY A 452 7.56 19.67 -25.28
N LEU A 453 8.69 20.17 -25.73
CA LEU A 453 9.10 21.59 -25.67
C LEU A 453 8.02 22.60 -26.10
N SER A 454 6.96 22.14 -26.78
CA SER A 454 5.80 22.93 -27.17
C SER A 454 4.75 23.13 -26.05
N ASP A 455 4.73 22.32 -24.99
CA ASP A 455 3.60 22.28 -24.07
C ASP A 455 3.87 22.94 -22.70
N LEU A 456 5.11 23.35 -22.42
CA LEU A 456 5.45 24.04 -21.19
C LEU A 456 6.30 25.27 -21.43
N SER A 457 5.61 26.39 -21.42
CA SER A 457 6.21 27.72 -21.35
C SER A 457 6.66 28.12 -19.94
N VAL A 458 7.02 27.20 -19.08
CA VAL A 458 7.54 27.54 -17.75
C VAL A 458 9.06 27.69 -17.83
N LYS A 459 9.50 28.73 -18.54
CA LYS A 459 10.88 29.15 -18.52
C LYS A 459 11.25 29.62 -17.11
N GLY A 460 12.21 28.96 -16.48
CA GLY A 460 12.94 29.48 -15.33
C GLY A 460 12.31 29.27 -13.96
N LYS A 461 11.24 28.46 -13.83
CA LYS A 461 10.74 28.00 -12.52
C LYS A 461 11.19 26.58 -12.26
N ASP A 462 11.67 26.35 -11.05
CA ASP A 462 11.81 24.98 -10.54
C ASP A 462 10.42 24.31 -10.58
N LEU A 463 10.33 23.23 -11.35
CA LEU A 463 9.07 22.49 -11.47
C LEU A 463 8.56 22.02 -10.11
N CYS A 464 9.44 21.88 -9.12
CA CYS A 464 9.09 21.55 -7.74
C CYS A 464 8.36 22.68 -6.99
N GLU A 465 8.29 23.89 -7.54
CA GLU A 465 7.58 25.01 -6.93
C GLU A 465 6.20 25.27 -7.52
N LEU A 466 5.79 24.50 -8.55
CA LEU A 466 4.48 24.67 -9.15
C LEU A 466 3.40 24.02 -8.27
N PRO A 467 2.37 24.78 -7.88
CA PRO A 467 1.32 24.26 -6.98
C PRO A 467 0.47 23.18 -7.62
N ASP A 468 0.24 23.26 -8.93
CA ASP A 468 -0.59 22.31 -9.67
C ASP A 468 0.22 21.70 -10.80
N GLY A 469 0.20 20.42 -10.91
CA GLY A 469 0.78 19.84 -12.09
C GLY A 469 0.87 18.35 -12.09
N ASP A 470 0.48 17.82 -13.19
CA ASP A 470 0.79 16.47 -13.62
C ASP A 470 2.29 16.16 -13.53
N TRP A 471 3.12 17.18 -13.49
CA TRP A 471 4.59 17.10 -13.47
C TRP A 471 5.14 16.39 -12.24
N MET A 472 4.48 16.49 -11.08
CA MET A 472 4.90 15.79 -9.86
C MET A 472 4.55 14.29 -9.87
N ASN A 473 3.65 13.92 -10.76
CA ASN A 473 2.86 12.72 -10.57
C ASN A 473 3.01 11.74 -11.72
N ASN A 474 3.81 12.07 -12.72
CA ASN A 474 3.93 11.25 -13.91
C ASN A 474 5.40 10.97 -14.23
N TYR A 475 5.63 9.76 -14.68
CA TYR A 475 6.89 9.33 -15.25
C TYR A 475 6.65 8.84 -16.68
N TYR A 476 7.57 9.21 -17.59
CA TYR A 476 7.54 8.73 -18.97
C TYR A 476 8.81 7.96 -19.28
N ALA A 477 8.67 6.79 -19.85
CA ALA A 477 9.73 6.08 -20.54
C ALA A 477 9.34 5.94 -22.03
N GLN A 478 10.27 6.13 -22.92
CA GLN A 478 10.08 5.87 -24.33
C GLN A 478 10.74 4.56 -24.70
N ILE A 479 9.93 3.63 -25.27
CA ILE A 479 10.44 2.38 -25.82
C ILE A 479 10.41 2.42 -27.34
N LYS A 480 11.46 1.90 -27.98
CA LYS A 480 11.63 1.86 -29.45
C LYS A 480 11.59 0.45 -29.98
N SER A 481 11.72 -0.55 -29.12
CA SER A 481 11.66 -1.97 -29.45
C SER A 481 10.86 -2.75 -28.42
N LEU A 482 10.48 -3.98 -28.75
CA LEU A 482 9.84 -4.93 -27.86
C LEU A 482 10.89 -5.90 -27.30
N PRO A 483 10.66 -6.50 -26.13
CA PRO A 483 11.48 -7.63 -25.69
C PRO A 483 11.33 -8.81 -26.67
N GLU A 484 12.38 -9.57 -26.78
CA GLU A 484 12.36 -10.85 -27.49
C GLU A 484 11.73 -11.91 -26.58
N ILE A 485 10.77 -12.64 -27.12
CA ILE A 485 10.12 -13.75 -26.40
C ILE A 485 10.73 -15.03 -26.92
N ARG A 486 11.47 -15.74 -26.06
CA ARG A 486 12.15 -16.97 -26.40
C ARG A 486 11.38 -18.14 -25.81
N LEU A 487 10.85 -19.00 -26.69
CA LEU A 487 10.12 -20.20 -26.32
C LEU A 487 10.73 -21.40 -27.06
N GLU A 488 11.32 -22.32 -26.32
CA GLU A 488 11.91 -23.53 -26.89
C GLU A 488 11.03 -24.73 -26.57
N TYR A 489 10.71 -25.51 -27.61
CA TYR A 489 9.80 -26.65 -27.53
C TYR A 489 10.49 -27.99 -27.72
N LYS A 490 11.79 -27.98 -27.96
CA LYS A 490 12.63 -29.19 -28.02
C LYS A 490 13.46 -29.26 -26.73
N PRO A 491 13.67 -30.43 -26.16
CA PRO A 491 14.61 -30.57 -25.06
C PRO A 491 15.99 -30.04 -25.49
N VAL A 492 16.66 -29.37 -24.55
CA VAL A 492 18.06 -28.98 -24.76
C VAL A 492 18.87 -30.28 -24.82
N GLU A 493 19.51 -30.56 -25.95
CA GLU A 493 20.51 -31.61 -26.04
C GLU A 493 21.77 -31.10 -25.33
N LEU A 494 22.18 -31.82 -24.29
CA LEU A 494 23.38 -31.53 -23.51
C LEU A 494 24.62 -31.99 -24.26
#